data_49bb429e817e0c29a6b2e2a8390e1695
#
_entry.id   49bb429e817e0c29a6b2e2a8390e1695
#
_cell.length_a   1.000
_cell.length_b   1.000
_cell.length_c   1.000
_cell.angle_alpha   90.00
_cell.angle_beta   90.00
_cell.angle_gamma   90.00
#
_symmetry.space_group_name_H-M   'P 1'
#
loop_
_entity.id
_entity.type
_entity.pdbx_description
1 polymer ?
#
loop_
_entity_poly.entity_id
_entity_poly.type
_entity_poly.pdbx_seq_one_letter_code
_entity_poly.pdbx_strand_id
1 'polypeptide(L)'
;AALGAQALACHFNNPGYNLVLELLVRMRERDMNVLGEIYPYAAGSTALNAVCLEPEVWVKQLGYKYEDTLQDVATGEWYTQKSREEMLKKDPVRPILVFKMPESAILDWLRLPGVSIVTDGMPMLPDADLTWDTPYEKLPNTHPRVSGSYAKSLRLARENNIPLMQIIAMSSYNSALPLGKMGLKAMQERGRMQKGMVADITIIDPEKVTDNATYEKGTLPSTGIPYVVVNGTIVVKDSKVLKGVNPGQPVRYEPVKSRVEPVTVEHWTKTDYASPVDFGGGVPGDPPGKEGVPGTQP
;
A
#
# COMPACT_ATOMS: atom_id res chain seq x y z
N ALA A 1 4.75 -18.39 -5.07
CA ALA A 1 6.21 -18.47 -5.04
C ALA A 1 6.71 -19.88 -5.37
N ALA A 2 6.17 -20.95 -4.76
CA ALA A 2 6.61 -22.33 -4.99
C ALA A 2 6.49 -22.79 -6.47
N LEU A 3 5.61 -22.17 -7.24
CA LEU A 3 5.45 -22.42 -8.68
C LEU A 3 6.26 -21.44 -9.56
N GLY A 4 7.24 -20.74 -9.00
CA GLY A 4 8.08 -19.78 -9.72
C GLY A 4 7.47 -18.38 -9.90
N ALA A 5 6.21 -18.16 -9.49
CA ALA A 5 5.62 -16.84 -9.50
C ALA A 5 6.19 -15.96 -8.38
N GLN A 6 6.26 -14.64 -8.60
CA GLN A 6 6.55 -13.71 -7.53
C GLN A 6 5.39 -13.69 -6.51
N ALA A 7 5.73 -13.62 -5.24
CA ALA A 7 4.79 -13.35 -4.18
C ALA A 7 5.18 -12.08 -3.43
N LEU A 8 4.19 -11.24 -3.13
CA LEU A 8 4.35 -10.00 -2.39
C LEU A 8 3.51 -10.07 -1.11
N ALA A 9 4.17 -9.93 0.05
CA ALA A 9 3.48 -9.70 1.31
C ALA A 9 3.24 -8.18 1.44
N CYS A 10 2.00 -7.75 1.07
CA CYS A 10 1.61 -6.35 1.10
C CYS A 10 1.50 -5.85 2.54
N HIS A 11 2.04 -4.64 2.78
CA HIS A 11 1.98 -3.87 4.03
C HIS A 11 1.91 -4.76 5.28
N PHE A 12 2.87 -5.70 5.41
CA PHE A 12 2.86 -6.69 6.50
C PHE A 12 3.25 -6.13 7.88
N ASN A 13 3.42 -4.82 8.00
CA ASN A 13 3.68 -4.08 9.24
C ASN A 13 2.44 -4.06 10.16
N ASN A 14 2.05 -5.24 10.61
CA ASN A 14 0.89 -5.53 11.47
C ASN A 14 1.33 -6.40 12.64
N PRO A 15 0.48 -6.64 13.66
CA PRO A 15 0.76 -7.63 14.69
C PRO A 15 1.16 -8.98 14.06
N GLY A 16 2.26 -9.55 14.52
CA GLY A 16 2.82 -10.79 13.96
C GLY A 16 3.78 -10.58 12.77
N TYR A 17 4.19 -9.37 12.43
CA TYR A 17 5.11 -9.08 11.32
C TYR A 17 6.42 -9.88 11.36
N ASN A 18 6.91 -10.24 12.56
CA ASN A 18 8.11 -11.04 12.72
C ASN A 18 7.98 -12.45 12.09
N LEU A 19 6.79 -13.07 12.18
CA LEU A 19 6.53 -14.37 11.58
C LEU A 19 6.52 -14.27 10.04
N VAL A 20 5.94 -13.21 9.51
CA VAL A 20 5.95 -12.94 8.05
C VAL A 20 7.38 -12.70 7.58
N LEU A 21 8.18 -11.92 8.32
CA LEU A 21 9.58 -11.69 8.00
C LEU A 21 10.38 -12.99 7.97
N GLU A 22 10.25 -13.83 9.00
CA GLU A 22 10.93 -15.12 9.08
C GLU A 22 10.56 -16.00 7.86
N LEU A 23 9.27 -16.05 7.51
CA LEU A 23 8.80 -16.78 6.32
C LEU A 23 9.45 -16.23 5.04
N LEU A 24 9.46 -14.92 4.84
CA LEU A 24 10.08 -14.28 3.67
C LEU A 24 11.57 -14.58 3.58
N VAL A 25 12.30 -14.54 4.70
CA VAL A 25 13.73 -14.88 4.74
C VAL A 25 13.95 -16.34 4.32
N ARG A 26 13.23 -17.29 4.93
CA ARG A 26 13.34 -18.71 4.60
C ARG A 26 12.95 -19.05 3.16
N MET A 27 12.00 -18.30 2.59
CA MET A 27 11.61 -18.45 1.19
C MET A 27 12.72 -17.96 0.25
N ARG A 28 13.38 -16.84 0.57
CA ARG A 28 14.51 -16.31 -0.20
C ARG A 28 15.73 -17.21 -0.15
N GLU A 29 16.01 -17.86 0.98
CA GLU A 29 17.06 -18.87 1.13
C GLU A 29 16.85 -20.08 0.20
N ARG A 30 15.62 -20.26 -0.31
CA ARG A 30 15.25 -21.29 -1.29
C ARG A 30 15.07 -20.71 -2.70
N ASP A 31 15.69 -19.57 -2.98
CA ASP A 31 15.65 -18.88 -4.28
C ASP A 31 14.22 -18.51 -4.75
N MET A 32 13.26 -18.45 -3.83
CA MET A 32 11.90 -18.00 -4.18
C MET A 32 11.87 -16.49 -4.35
N ASN A 33 11.25 -16.01 -5.43
CA ASN A 33 11.08 -14.58 -5.67
C ASN A 33 9.95 -14.00 -4.81
N VAL A 34 10.29 -13.57 -3.60
CA VAL A 34 9.35 -13.01 -2.63
C VAL A 34 9.80 -11.64 -2.16
N LEU A 35 8.84 -10.73 -2.02
CA LEU A 35 9.05 -9.37 -1.51
C LEU A 35 8.08 -9.12 -0.35
N GLY A 36 8.54 -8.38 0.64
CA GLY A 36 7.70 -7.79 1.68
C GLY A 36 7.71 -6.28 1.57
N GLU A 37 6.62 -5.63 1.91
CA GLU A 37 6.52 -4.18 1.93
C GLU A 37 5.91 -3.66 3.23
N ILE A 38 6.32 -2.47 3.63
CA ILE A 38 5.85 -1.77 4.82
C ILE A 38 5.61 -0.29 4.50
N TYR A 39 4.78 0.37 5.27
CA TYR A 39 4.70 1.83 5.34
C TYR A 39 5.04 2.31 6.76
N PRO A 40 5.67 3.49 6.93
CA PRO A 40 6.23 3.92 8.22
C PRO A 40 5.19 4.60 9.12
N TYR A 41 4.03 3.97 9.33
CA TYR A 41 2.96 4.45 10.18
C TYR A 41 2.34 3.33 11.00
N ALA A 42 2.01 3.61 12.25
CA ALA A 42 1.41 2.65 13.17
C ALA A 42 -0.09 2.43 12.91
N ALA A 43 -0.77 3.39 12.31
CA ALA A 43 -2.14 3.22 11.87
C ALA A 43 -2.23 2.70 10.44
N GLY A 44 -3.21 1.85 10.20
CA GLY A 44 -3.72 1.52 8.86
C GLY A 44 -4.91 2.40 8.48
N SER A 45 -5.47 2.16 7.29
CA SER A 45 -6.73 2.77 6.88
C SER A 45 -7.57 1.77 6.11
N THR A 46 -8.87 1.80 6.33
CA THR A 46 -9.85 0.95 5.62
C THR A 46 -11.21 1.62 5.64
N ALA A 47 -12.22 0.99 5.04
CA ALA A 47 -13.60 1.42 5.15
C ALA A 47 -14.22 0.93 6.47
N LEU A 48 -15.16 1.70 7.01
CA LEU A 48 -15.80 1.43 8.30
C LEU A 48 -16.57 0.08 8.33
N ASN A 49 -17.03 -0.38 7.15
CA ASN A 49 -17.74 -1.65 6.98
C ASN A 49 -16.83 -2.87 6.75
N ALA A 50 -15.51 -2.72 6.92
CA ALA A 50 -14.59 -3.83 6.75
C ALA A 50 -14.94 -4.97 7.73
N VAL A 51 -15.02 -6.21 7.22
CA VAL A 51 -15.44 -7.39 8.00
C VAL A 51 -14.58 -7.63 9.24
N CYS A 52 -13.28 -7.33 9.18
CA CYS A 52 -12.38 -7.44 10.33
C CYS A 52 -12.73 -6.49 11.49
N LEU A 53 -13.55 -5.47 11.24
CA LEU A 53 -14.00 -4.50 12.25
C LEU A 53 -15.36 -4.86 12.87
N GLU A 54 -15.97 -5.97 12.47
CA GLU A 54 -17.19 -6.44 13.10
C GLU A 54 -16.96 -6.76 14.58
N PRO A 55 -17.95 -6.50 15.47
CA PRO A 55 -17.79 -6.68 16.92
C PRO A 55 -17.30 -8.07 17.31
N GLU A 56 -17.75 -9.10 16.59
CA GLU A 56 -17.34 -10.48 16.82
C GLU A 56 -15.83 -10.67 16.62
N VAL A 57 -15.28 -10.05 15.58
CA VAL A 57 -13.85 -10.16 15.27
C VAL A 57 -13.04 -9.16 16.09
N TRP A 58 -13.37 -7.87 15.97
CA TRP A 58 -12.55 -6.79 16.51
C TRP A 58 -12.53 -6.76 18.04
N VAL A 59 -13.73 -6.86 18.65
CA VAL A 59 -13.86 -6.75 20.09
C VAL A 59 -13.70 -8.11 20.77
N LYS A 60 -14.42 -9.15 20.31
CA LYS A 60 -14.44 -10.43 21.03
C LYS A 60 -13.22 -11.30 20.74
N GLN A 61 -12.78 -11.41 19.47
CA GLN A 61 -11.66 -12.28 19.12
C GLN A 61 -10.30 -11.58 19.33
N LEU A 62 -10.18 -10.32 18.89
CA LEU A 62 -8.92 -9.57 18.96
C LEU A 62 -8.75 -8.74 20.23
N GLY A 63 -9.83 -8.53 21.01
CA GLY A 63 -9.79 -7.80 22.29
C GLY A 63 -9.60 -6.28 22.15
N TYR A 64 -9.79 -5.71 20.96
CA TYR A 64 -9.68 -4.28 20.74
C TYR A 64 -10.96 -3.54 21.12
N LYS A 65 -10.82 -2.26 21.46
CA LYS A 65 -11.95 -1.35 21.65
C LYS A 65 -11.95 -0.32 20.53
N TYR A 66 -13.13 0.06 20.05
CA TYR A 66 -13.24 1.05 18.98
C TYR A 66 -12.70 2.40 19.40
N GLU A 67 -13.00 2.83 20.62
CA GLU A 67 -12.57 4.09 21.21
C GLU A 67 -11.05 4.25 21.35
N ASP A 68 -10.31 3.15 21.34
CA ASP A 68 -8.85 3.15 21.45
C ASP A 68 -8.17 2.93 20.08
N THR A 69 -8.93 2.51 19.06
CA THR A 69 -8.32 1.99 17.82
C THR A 69 -8.89 2.56 16.53
N LEU A 70 -10.13 3.06 16.51
CA LEU A 70 -10.75 3.57 15.28
C LEU A 70 -10.98 5.08 15.36
N GLN A 71 -10.44 5.80 14.38
CA GLN A 71 -10.60 7.25 14.26
C GLN A 71 -11.13 7.63 12.87
N ASP A 72 -12.08 8.54 12.82
CA ASP A 72 -12.60 9.10 11.56
C ASP A 72 -11.53 9.96 10.88
N VAL A 73 -11.26 9.70 9.61
CA VAL A 73 -10.22 10.43 8.85
C VAL A 73 -10.56 11.92 8.68
N ALA A 74 -11.83 12.25 8.48
CA ALA A 74 -12.23 13.59 8.15
C ALA A 74 -12.43 14.48 9.40
N THR A 75 -12.95 13.90 10.49
CA THR A 75 -13.27 14.65 11.72
C THR A 75 -12.21 14.53 12.81
N GLY A 76 -11.40 13.47 12.78
CA GLY A 76 -10.46 13.12 13.84
C GLY A 76 -11.12 12.55 15.09
N GLU A 77 -12.44 12.31 15.07
CA GLU A 77 -13.16 11.75 16.21
C GLU A 77 -12.94 10.25 16.35
N TRP A 78 -12.80 9.78 17.60
CA TRP A 78 -12.70 8.37 17.90
C TRP A 78 -14.08 7.72 17.95
N TYR A 79 -14.20 6.54 17.35
CA TYR A 79 -15.46 5.80 17.35
C TYR A 79 -15.70 5.09 18.66
N THR A 80 -16.94 5.18 19.17
CA THR A 80 -17.49 4.21 20.12
C THR A 80 -18.28 3.15 19.33
N GLN A 81 -18.69 2.06 19.96
CA GLN A 81 -19.56 1.10 19.30
C GLN A 81 -20.81 1.78 18.76
N LYS A 82 -21.46 2.64 19.56
CA LYS A 82 -22.68 3.36 19.18
C LYS A 82 -22.44 4.28 17.97
N SER A 83 -21.44 5.14 18.01
CA SER A 83 -21.17 6.08 16.92
C SER A 83 -20.74 5.35 15.63
N ARG A 84 -20.06 4.20 15.74
CA ARG A 84 -19.76 3.32 14.59
C ARG A 84 -21.04 2.78 13.95
N GLU A 85 -21.97 2.26 14.75
CA GLU A 85 -23.25 1.72 14.26
C GLU A 85 -24.11 2.80 13.58
N GLU A 86 -24.12 4.01 14.14
CA GLU A 86 -24.81 5.17 13.56
C GLU A 86 -24.18 5.58 12.21
N MET A 87 -22.84 5.64 12.16
CA MET A 87 -22.13 6.00 10.93
C MET A 87 -22.25 4.92 9.85
N LEU A 88 -22.23 3.64 10.20
CA LEU A 88 -22.46 2.53 9.24
C LEU A 88 -23.79 2.65 8.51
N LYS A 89 -24.85 3.15 9.17
CA LYS A 89 -26.16 3.39 8.54
C LYS A 89 -26.11 4.58 7.57
N LYS A 90 -25.26 5.57 7.84
CA LYS A 90 -25.17 6.82 7.08
C LYS A 90 -24.16 6.73 5.93
N ASP A 91 -23.00 6.18 6.21
CA ASP A 91 -21.87 6.08 5.27
C ASP A 91 -21.02 4.84 5.59
N PRO A 92 -21.43 3.64 5.11
CA PRO A 92 -20.76 2.39 5.44
C PRO A 92 -19.32 2.31 4.92
N VAL A 93 -19.00 3.03 3.85
CA VAL A 93 -17.65 3.05 3.24
C VAL A 93 -16.77 4.18 3.76
N ARG A 94 -17.21 4.85 4.82
CA ARG A 94 -16.47 5.94 5.46
C ARG A 94 -15.02 5.56 5.72
N PRO A 95 -14.02 6.33 5.24
CA PRO A 95 -12.61 6.08 5.52
C PRO A 95 -12.27 6.28 7.00
N ILE A 96 -11.57 5.33 7.58
CA ILE A 96 -11.12 5.39 8.97
C ILE A 96 -9.64 5.09 9.10
N LEU A 97 -9.04 5.60 10.18
CA LEU A 97 -7.73 5.19 10.67
C LEU A 97 -7.90 4.04 11.66
N VAL A 98 -6.99 3.07 11.61
CA VAL A 98 -7.01 1.87 12.44
C VAL A 98 -5.68 1.76 13.19
N PHE A 99 -5.66 2.16 14.45
CA PHE A 99 -4.48 2.14 15.31
C PHE A 99 -4.36 0.78 16.01
N LYS A 100 -3.40 -0.02 15.61
CA LYS A 100 -3.21 -1.39 16.16
C LYS A 100 -1.75 -1.73 16.43
N MET A 101 -0.83 -0.81 16.17
CA MET A 101 0.61 -0.97 16.40
C MET A 101 1.16 0.23 17.18
N PRO A 102 2.17 0.02 18.04
CA PRO A 102 2.86 1.11 18.68
C PRO A 102 3.75 1.85 17.68
N GLU A 103 3.89 3.17 17.82
CA GLU A 103 4.79 4.00 17.00
C GLU A 103 6.26 3.51 17.05
N SER A 104 6.69 2.92 18.18
CA SER A 104 8.04 2.35 18.34
C SER A 104 8.34 1.23 17.34
N ALA A 105 7.34 0.48 16.89
CA ALA A 105 7.52 -0.59 15.91
C ALA A 105 7.98 -0.08 14.53
N ILE A 106 7.76 1.20 14.22
CA ILE A 106 8.19 1.79 12.94
C ILE A 106 9.71 1.67 12.76
N LEU A 107 10.48 1.91 13.81
CA LEU A 107 11.95 1.82 13.76
C LEU A 107 12.42 0.38 13.51
N ASP A 108 11.69 -0.59 14.05
CA ASP A 108 11.98 -2.00 13.80
C ASP A 108 11.72 -2.34 12.32
N TRP A 109 10.59 -1.90 11.77
CA TRP A 109 10.28 -2.13 10.36
C TRP A 109 11.28 -1.50 9.41
N LEU A 110 11.77 -0.29 9.70
CA LEU A 110 12.80 0.38 8.90
C LEU A 110 14.18 -0.32 8.95
N ARG A 111 14.38 -1.25 9.89
CA ARG A 111 15.58 -2.09 9.98
C ARG A 111 15.44 -3.46 9.35
N LEU A 112 14.26 -3.81 8.84
CA LEU A 112 14.02 -5.13 8.25
C LEU A 112 14.81 -5.32 6.94
N PRO A 113 15.48 -6.47 6.74
CA PRO A 113 16.27 -6.70 5.55
C PRO A 113 15.39 -6.99 4.33
N GLY A 114 15.75 -6.41 3.18
CA GLY A 114 15.18 -6.75 1.88
C GLY A 114 13.67 -6.51 1.75
N VAL A 115 13.10 -5.58 2.50
CA VAL A 115 11.72 -5.12 2.33
C VAL A 115 11.69 -3.80 1.58
N SER A 116 10.53 -3.44 1.05
CA SER A 116 10.30 -2.15 0.40
C SER A 116 9.49 -1.22 1.29
N ILE A 117 9.76 0.07 1.18
CA ILE A 117 8.88 1.12 1.70
C ILE A 117 7.87 1.46 0.62
N VAL A 118 6.59 1.48 1.00
CA VAL A 118 5.48 1.86 0.14
C VAL A 118 4.61 2.91 0.82
N THR A 119 3.67 3.47 0.08
CA THR A 119 2.73 4.43 0.66
C THR A 119 1.44 3.77 1.13
N ASP A 120 0.99 2.72 0.43
CA ASP A 120 -0.35 2.16 0.59
C ASP A 120 -1.42 3.28 0.58
N GLY A 121 -1.13 4.33 -0.22
CA GLY A 121 -1.91 5.56 -0.26
C GLY A 121 -3.26 5.35 -0.92
N MET A 122 -4.32 5.76 -0.24
CA MET A 122 -5.65 5.83 -0.83
C MET A 122 -5.76 7.11 -1.66
N PRO A 123 -6.28 7.05 -2.89
CA PRO A 123 -6.53 8.25 -3.66
C PRO A 123 -7.57 9.11 -2.93
N MET A 124 -7.28 10.39 -2.82
CA MET A 124 -8.27 11.38 -2.40
C MET A 124 -9.23 11.59 -3.59
N LEU A 125 -10.52 11.43 -3.36
CA LEU A 125 -11.53 11.81 -4.34
C LEU A 125 -11.70 13.33 -4.27
N PRO A 126 -11.30 14.08 -5.30
CA PRO A 126 -11.46 15.51 -5.29
C PRO A 126 -12.95 15.87 -5.33
N ASP A 127 -13.36 16.80 -4.50
CA ASP A 127 -14.63 17.50 -4.70
C ASP A 127 -14.57 18.27 -6.02
N ALA A 128 -15.71 18.50 -6.62
CA ALA A 128 -15.81 19.14 -7.96
C ALA A 128 -15.14 20.53 -8.02
N ASP A 129 -15.00 21.19 -6.89
CA ASP A 129 -14.44 22.54 -6.77
C ASP A 129 -12.93 22.60 -6.53
N LEU A 130 -12.26 21.43 -6.39
CA LEU A 130 -10.81 21.38 -6.17
C LEU A 130 -10.04 21.60 -7.48
N THR A 131 -9.01 22.42 -7.43
CA THR A 131 -8.12 22.75 -8.53
C THR A 131 -6.65 22.52 -8.16
N TRP A 132 -5.77 22.60 -9.15
CA TRP A 132 -4.32 22.58 -8.92
C TRP A 132 -3.81 23.72 -8.01
N ASP A 133 -4.58 24.79 -7.86
CA ASP A 133 -4.24 25.95 -7.03
C ASP A 133 -4.84 25.89 -5.64
N THR A 134 -5.62 24.84 -5.35
CA THR A 134 -6.17 24.64 -4.01
C THR A 134 -5.03 24.40 -3.02
N PRO A 135 -4.92 25.21 -1.95
CA PRO A 135 -3.92 25.01 -0.92
C PRO A 135 -4.04 23.62 -0.28
N TYR A 136 -2.91 22.98 0.03
CA TYR A 136 -2.88 21.63 0.61
C TYR A 136 -3.69 21.52 1.90
N GLU A 137 -3.75 22.59 2.71
CA GLU A 137 -4.49 22.66 3.96
C GLU A 137 -6.02 22.65 3.75
N LYS A 138 -6.49 22.95 2.53
CA LYS A 138 -7.90 22.93 2.14
C LYS A 138 -8.32 21.64 1.44
N LEU A 139 -7.38 20.76 1.17
CA LEU A 139 -7.70 19.46 0.60
C LEU A 139 -8.40 18.58 1.66
N PRO A 140 -9.32 17.69 1.25
CA PRO A 140 -9.92 16.72 2.15
C PRO A 140 -8.84 15.93 2.89
N ASN A 141 -9.00 15.71 4.19
CA ASN A 141 -8.01 14.99 4.96
C ASN A 141 -7.92 13.52 4.51
N THR A 142 -6.74 12.97 4.63
CA THR A 142 -6.43 11.57 4.30
C THR A 142 -5.37 11.02 5.26
N HIS A 143 -5.08 9.73 5.17
CA HIS A 143 -3.99 9.15 5.92
C HIS A 143 -2.65 9.78 5.52
N PRO A 144 -1.79 10.23 6.46
CA PRO A 144 -0.52 10.92 6.16
C PRO A 144 0.47 10.09 5.34
N ARG A 145 0.28 8.77 5.25
CA ARG A 145 1.13 7.89 4.44
C ARG A 145 1.12 8.22 2.94
N VAL A 146 0.07 8.90 2.45
CA VAL A 146 -0.06 9.31 1.04
C VAL A 146 1.08 10.26 0.63
N SER A 147 1.40 11.23 1.48
CA SER A 147 2.38 12.28 1.18
C SER A 147 3.68 12.18 1.99
N GLY A 148 3.68 11.44 3.10
CA GLY A 148 4.79 11.44 4.06
C GLY A 148 5.68 10.19 4.07
N SER A 149 5.28 9.04 3.53
CA SER A 149 5.96 7.75 3.78
C SER A 149 7.47 7.78 3.52
N TYR A 150 7.90 8.24 2.38
CA TYR A 150 9.33 8.24 2.04
C TYR A 150 10.13 9.26 2.86
N ALA A 151 9.59 10.47 3.01
CA ALA A 151 10.25 11.53 3.77
C ALA A 151 10.31 11.20 5.27
N LYS A 152 9.23 10.60 5.84
CA LYS A 152 9.22 10.09 7.23
C LYS A 152 10.29 9.03 7.44
N SER A 153 10.43 8.10 6.50
CA SER A 153 11.45 7.05 6.59
C SER A 153 12.87 7.63 6.57
N LEU A 154 13.13 8.61 5.71
CA LEU A 154 14.42 9.30 5.63
C LEU A 154 14.71 10.10 6.90
N ARG A 155 13.72 10.85 7.42
CA ARG A 155 13.87 11.60 8.67
C ARG A 155 14.13 10.67 9.86
N LEU A 156 13.31 9.64 10.04
CA LEU A 156 13.47 8.67 11.13
C LEU A 156 14.81 7.94 11.06
N ALA A 157 15.29 7.64 9.85
CA ALA A 157 16.60 7.03 9.66
C ALA A 157 17.73 7.95 10.15
N ARG A 158 17.69 9.23 9.77
CA ARG A 158 18.64 10.25 10.23
C ARG A 158 18.62 10.37 11.76
N GLU A 159 17.44 10.49 12.35
CA GLU A 159 17.25 10.68 13.80
C GLU A 159 17.65 9.45 14.63
N ASN A 160 17.65 8.24 14.04
CA ASN A 160 17.87 6.97 14.74
C ASN A 160 19.06 6.17 14.21
N ASN A 161 19.99 6.82 13.51
CA ASN A 161 21.22 6.22 12.99
C ASN A 161 20.99 4.97 12.12
N ILE A 162 19.90 4.94 11.33
CA ILE A 162 19.68 3.92 10.31
C ILE A 162 20.42 4.36 9.05
N PRO A 163 21.22 3.49 8.40
CA PRO A 163 21.98 3.86 7.23
C PRO A 163 21.11 4.44 6.10
N LEU A 164 21.44 5.64 5.61
CA LEU A 164 20.68 6.30 4.54
C LEU A 164 20.50 5.39 3.32
N MET A 165 21.55 4.69 2.92
CA MET A 165 21.53 3.79 1.75
C MET A 165 20.56 2.61 1.94
N GLN A 166 20.30 2.17 3.17
CA GLN A 166 19.26 1.17 3.45
C GLN A 166 17.88 1.70 3.09
N ILE A 167 17.55 2.93 3.53
CA ILE A 167 16.24 3.55 3.23
C ILE A 167 16.10 3.84 1.74
N ILE A 168 17.18 4.30 1.07
CA ILE A 168 17.18 4.50 -0.38
C ILE A 168 16.91 3.17 -1.11
N ALA A 169 17.56 2.09 -0.71
CA ALA A 169 17.31 0.77 -1.30
C ALA A 169 15.87 0.30 -1.07
N MET A 170 15.36 0.49 0.15
CA MET A 170 13.97 0.15 0.49
C MET A 170 12.94 0.99 -0.30
N SER A 171 13.29 2.22 -0.65
CA SER A 171 12.40 3.15 -1.37
C SER A 171 12.44 3.00 -2.89
N SER A 172 13.40 2.25 -3.45
CA SER A 172 13.59 2.16 -4.90
C SER A 172 14.07 0.78 -5.37
N TYR A 173 15.28 0.37 -5.02
CA TYR A 173 15.91 -0.84 -5.55
C TYR A 173 15.16 -2.12 -5.19
N ASN A 174 14.73 -2.24 -3.93
CA ASN A 174 14.05 -3.43 -3.44
C ASN A 174 12.70 -3.68 -4.12
N SER A 175 12.03 -2.62 -4.61
CA SER A 175 10.79 -2.74 -5.39
C SER A 175 11.07 -3.07 -6.86
N ALA A 176 12.09 -2.46 -7.46
CA ALA A 176 12.40 -2.64 -8.87
C ALA A 176 12.99 -4.03 -9.18
N LEU A 177 13.86 -4.53 -8.32
CA LEU A 177 14.59 -5.78 -8.53
C LEU A 177 13.69 -7.01 -8.74
N PRO A 178 12.71 -7.30 -7.89
CA PRO A 178 11.84 -8.46 -8.07
C PRO A 178 11.00 -8.37 -9.34
N LEU A 179 10.49 -7.19 -9.67
CA LEU A 179 9.72 -6.96 -10.89
C LEU A 179 10.59 -7.14 -12.15
N GLY A 180 11.83 -6.64 -12.10
CA GLY A 180 12.81 -6.86 -13.17
C GLY A 180 13.17 -8.33 -13.35
N LYS A 181 13.31 -9.09 -12.25
CA LYS A 181 13.53 -10.55 -12.29
C LYS A 181 12.37 -11.32 -12.91
N MET A 182 11.15 -10.83 -12.82
CA MET A 182 9.97 -11.38 -13.49
C MET A 182 9.96 -11.10 -15.00
N GLY A 183 10.93 -10.39 -15.55
CA GLY A 183 11.01 -10.05 -16.96
C GLY A 183 10.38 -8.71 -17.35
N LEU A 184 9.97 -7.88 -16.38
CA LEU A 184 9.51 -6.52 -16.66
C LEU A 184 10.70 -5.62 -17.00
N LYS A 185 11.01 -5.51 -18.29
CA LYS A 185 12.19 -4.81 -18.82
C LYS A 185 12.33 -3.39 -18.27
N ALA A 186 11.23 -2.65 -18.23
CA ALA A 186 11.22 -1.29 -17.71
C ALA A 186 11.72 -1.18 -16.26
N MET A 187 11.62 -2.24 -15.44
CA MET A 187 12.15 -2.28 -14.08
C MET A 187 13.59 -2.76 -13.99
N GLN A 188 14.12 -3.38 -15.04
CA GLN A 188 15.55 -3.70 -15.13
C GLN A 188 16.40 -2.42 -15.30
N GLU A 189 15.80 -1.35 -15.82
CA GLU A 189 16.42 -0.06 -16.08
C GLU A 189 16.07 1.02 -15.05
N ARG A 190 15.48 0.64 -13.89
CA ARG A 190 15.03 1.54 -12.81
C ARG A 190 15.51 1.08 -11.43
N GLY A 191 15.27 1.91 -10.45
CA GLY A 191 15.54 1.61 -9.03
C GLY A 191 16.99 1.83 -8.59
N ARG A 192 17.89 2.26 -9.47
CA ARG A 192 19.28 2.56 -9.15
C ARG A 192 19.90 3.58 -10.13
N MET A 193 20.86 4.34 -9.66
CA MET A 193 21.62 5.26 -10.49
C MET A 193 22.81 4.51 -11.15
N GLN A 194 22.69 4.28 -12.44
CA GLN A 194 23.73 3.65 -13.25
C GLN A 194 23.66 4.16 -14.69
N LYS A 195 24.81 4.27 -15.36
CA LYS A 195 24.86 4.66 -16.77
C LYS A 195 23.96 3.75 -17.64
N GLY A 196 23.14 4.35 -18.47
CA GLY A 196 22.19 3.64 -19.34
C GLY A 196 20.81 3.37 -18.71
N MET A 197 20.62 3.69 -17.42
CA MET A 197 19.32 3.59 -16.77
C MET A 197 18.42 4.78 -17.10
N VAL A 198 17.11 4.59 -16.94
CA VAL A 198 16.14 5.69 -17.08
C VAL A 198 16.36 6.71 -15.97
N ALA A 199 16.38 7.97 -16.36
CA ALA A 199 16.60 9.08 -15.43
C ALA A 199 15.31 9.45 -14.68
N ASP A 200 14.91 8.57 -13.77
CA ASP A 200 13.88 8.80 -12.75
C ASP A 200 14.62 9.07 -11.42
N ILE A 201 14.84 10.35 -11.09
CA ILE A 201 15.77 10.76 -10.02
C ILE A 201 15.07 11.71 -9.05
N THR A 202 15.14 11.39 -7.76
CA THR A 202 14.74 12.30 -6.69
C THR A 202 15.98 12.84 -6.00
N ILE A 203 16.14 14.17 -5.97
CA ILE A 203 17.22 14.86 -5.26
C ILE A 203 16.68 15.28 -3.91
N ILE A 204 17.34 14.85 -2.85
CA ILE A 204 16.98 15.16 -1.46
C ILE A 204 18.12 15.91 -0.76
N ASP A 205 17.76 16.76 0.19
CA ASP A 205 18.66 17.27 1.21
C ASP A 205 18.60 16.30 2.41
N PRO A 206 19.61 15.46 2.65
CA PRO A 206 19.54 14.43 3.68
C PRO A 206 19.43 15.00 5.10
N GLU A 207 19.87 16.24 5.32
CA GLU A 207 19.79 16.89 6.63
C GLU A 207 18.43 17.56 6.88
N LYS A 208 17.66 17.84 5.82
CA LYS A 208 16.42 18.62 5.90
C LYS A 208 15.17 17.85 5.48
N VAL A 209 15.33 16.76 4.74
CA VAL A 209 14.16 15.99 4.28
C VAL A 209 13.30 15.57 5.46
N THR A 210 12.00 15.91 5.39
CA THR A 210 11.02 15.64 6.44
C THR A 210 9.61 15.53 5.90
N ASP A 211 8.80 14.71 6.58
CA ASP A 211 7.36 14.63 6.44
C ASP A 211 6.69 15.75 7.25
N ASN A 212 5.68 16.40 6.66
CA ASN A 212 4.87 17.41 7.34
C ASN A 212 3.43 16.91 7.57
N ALA A 213 3.08 15.81 6.94
CA ALA A 213 1.75 15.21 7.05
C ALA A 213 1.54 14.59 8.43
N THR A 214 0.38 14.89 9.05
CA THR A 214 -0.08 14.31 10.31
C THR A 214 -1.42 13.61 10.10
N TYR A 215 -1.94 12.91 11.10
CA TYR A 215 -3.27 12.30 11.00
C TYR A 215 -4.38 13.33 10.90
N GLU A 216 -4.16 14.57 11.40
CA GLU A 216 -5.09 15.69 11.28
C GLU A 216 -4.93 16.46 9.97
N LYS A 217 -3.76 16.39 9.33
CA LYS A 217 -3.41 17.08 8.07
C LYS A 217 -2.58 16.18 7.18
N GLY A 218 -3.20 15.12 6.69
CA GLY A 218 -2.52 14.05 5.91
C GLY A 218 -2.09 14.47 4.51
N THR A 219 -2.55 15.61 4.00
CA THR A 219 -2.26 16.11 2.65
C THR A 219 -1.07 17.06 2.57
N LEU A 220 -0.49 17.45 3.70
CA LEU A 220 0.66 18.36 3.68
C LEU A 220 1.86 17.72 2.95
N PRO A 221 2.49 18.45 2.02
CA PRO A 221 3.63 17.92 1.26
C PRO A 221 4.87 17.82 2.13
N SER A 222 5.71 16.82 1.84
CA SER A 222 7.04 16.70 2.42
C SER A 222 7.95 17.83 1.93
N THR A 223 8.97 18.17 2.72
CA THR A 223 9.99 19.19 2.41
C THR A 223 11.40 18.57 2.33
N GLY A 224 12.38 19.35 1.83
CA GLY A 224 13.75 18.86 1.65
C GLY A 224 13.96 18.05 0.37
N ILE A 225 13.05 18.19 -0.62
CA ILE A 225 13.11 17.54 -1.93
C ILE A 225 13.10 18.64 -3.00
N PRO A 226 14.27 19.24 -3.31
CA PRO A 226 14.33 20.38 -4.22
C PRO A 226 14.04 20.03 -5.67
N TYR A 227 14.40 18.82 -6.14
CA TYR A 227 14.21 18.42 -7.52
C TYR A 227 13.69 16.97 -7.64
N VAL A 228 12.78 16.77 -8.61
CA VAL A 228 12.41 15.45 -9.08
C VAL A 228 12.49 15.44 -10.60
N VAL A 229 13.12 14.42 -11.14
CA VAL A 229 13.27 14.17 -12.58
C VAL A 229 12.52 12.88 -12.90
N VAL A 230 11.70 12.90 -13.93
CA VAL A 230 10.99 11.73 -14.44
C VAL A 230 11.31 11.59 -15.93
N ASN A 231 11.77 10.43 -16.34
CA ASN A 231 12.16 10.15 -17.72
C ASN A 231 13.07 11.26 -18.32
N GLY A 232 14.05 11.72 -17.53
CA GLY A 232 15.00 12.77 -17.92
C GLY A 232 14.48 14.21 -17.88
N THR A 233 13.20 14.42 -17.52
CA THR A 233 12.59 15.76 -17.47
C THR A 233 12.32 16.19 -16.05
N ILE A 234 12.70 17.41 -15.68
CA ILE A 234 12.42 17.96 -14.34
C ILE A 234 10.92 18.20 -14.20
N VAL A 235 10.31 17.61 -13.17
CA VAL A 235 8.89 17.76 -12.82
C VAL A 235 8.68 18.49 -11.50
N VAL A 236 9.69 18.51 -10.63
CA VAL A 236 9.76 19.36 -9.45
C VAL A 236 11.04 20.16 -9.51
N LYS A 237 10.94 21.48 -9.34
CA LYS A 237 12.06 22.42 -9.31
C LYS A 237 11.90 23.36 -8.13
N ASP A 238 12.97 23.54 -7.35
CA ASP A 238 12.97 24.40 -6.15
C ASP A 238 11.79 24.06 -5.21
N SER A 239 11.55 22.76 -5.01
CA SER A 239 10.46 22.19 -4.20
C SER A 239 9.03 22.54 -4.70
N LYS A 240 8.88 22.94 -5.96
CA LYS A 240 7.59 23.25 -6.59
C LYS A 240 7.32 22.32 -7.77
N VAL A 241 6.12 21.74 -7.80
CA VAL A 241 5.65 20.93 -8.92
C VAL A 241 5.46 21.82 -10.15
N LEU A 242 6.01 21.40 -11.29
CA LEU A 242 5.83 22.08 -12.58
C LEU A 242 4.53 21.63 -13.21
N LYS A 243 3.55 22.52 -13.26
CA LYS A 243 2.22 22.23 -13.84
C LYS A 243 2.33 21.94 -15.33
N GLY A 244 1.58 20.92 -15.78
CA GLY A 244 1.53 20.55 -17.20
C GLY A 244 2.75 19.79 -17.72
N VAL A 245 3.73 19.48 -16.88
CA VAL A 245 4.91 18.69 -17.24
C VAL A 245 4.70 17.24 -16.83
N ASN A 246 4.31 16.38 -17.79
CA ASN A 246 3.92 14.99 -17.57
C ASN A 246 4.75 14.02 -18.44
N PRO A 247 6.05 13.86 -18.18
CA PRO A 247 6.94 13.02 -19.01
C PRO A 247 6.87 11.53 -18.65
N GLY A 248 6.08 11.15 -17.65
CA GLY A 248 5.93 9.77 -17.21
C GLY A 248 5.44 8.85 -18.34
N GLN A 249 5.99 7.64 -18.38
CA GLN A 249 5.60 6.60 -19.34
C GLN A 249 4.98 5.41 -18.60
N PRO A 250 3.98 4.75 -19.18
CA PRO A 250 3.39 3.57 -18.58
C PRO A 250 4.41 2.43 -18.53
N VAL A 251 4.52 1.80 -17.38
CA VAL A 251 5.33 0.59 -17.19
C VAL A 251 4.43 -0.61 -17.31
N ARG A 252 4.64 -1.43 -18.35
CA ARG A 252 3.81 -2.61 -18.65
C ARG A 252 4.67 -3.76 -19.13
N TYR A 253 4.20 -4.99 -18.93
CA TYR A 253 4.74 -6.14 -19.62
C TYR A 253 4.46 -6.03 -21.12
N GLU A 254 5.42 -6.48 -21.92
CA GLU A 254 5.21 -6.65 -23.35
C GLU A 254 4.06 -7.63 -23.57
N PRO A 255 3.12 -7.33 -24.48
CA PRO A 255 2.08 -8.28 -24.82
C PRO A 255 2.68 -9.57 -25.35
N VAL A 256 2.42 -10.67 -24.67
CA VAL A 256 2.82 -12.00 -25.15
C VAL A 256 1.65 -12.58 -25.92
N LYS A 257 1.91 -13.08 -27.14
CA LYS A 257 0.87 -13.78 -27.89
C LYS A 257 0.38 -14.96 -27.05
N SER A 258 -0.90 -14.98 -26.73
CA SER A 258 -1.48 -16.06 -25.95
C SER A 258 -1.24 -17.40 -26.67
N ARG A 259 -0.78 -18.39 -25.92
CA ARG A 259 -0.69 -19.79 -26.38
C ARG A 259 -1.97 -20.56 -26.06
N VAL A 260 -2.86 -19.95 -25.35
CA VAL A 260 -4.11 -20.55 -24.90
C VAL A 260 -5.23 -19.77 -25.56
N GLU A 261 -6.15 -20.48 -26.21
CA GLU A 261 -7.37 -19.87 -26.72
C GLU A 261 -8.16 -19.26 -25.56
N PRO A 262 -8.77 -18.06 -25.76
CA PRO A 262 -9.58 -17.47 -24.71
C PRO A 262 -10.68 -18.42 -24.26
N VAL A 263 -10.70 -18.74 -22.99
CA VAL A 263 -11.78 -19.55 -22.41
C VAL A 263 -13.03 -18.65 -22.35
N THR A 264 -14.10 -19.09 -23.00
CA THR A 264 -15.39 -18.42 -22.90
C THR A 264 -15.99 -18.66 -21.49
N VAL A 265 -16.83 -17.74 -21.02
CA VAL A 265 -17.55 -17.91 -19.74
C VAL A 265 -18.34 -19.23 -19.76
N GLU A 266 -18.97 -19.57 -20.89
CA GLU A 266 -19.74 -20.80 -21.04
C GLU A 266 -18.84 -22.04 -20.93
N HIS A 267 -17.67 -22.06 -21.59
CA HIS A 267 -16.72 -23.17 -21.49
C HIS A 267 -16.20 -23.31 -20.06
N TRP A 268 -15.77 -22.20 -19.46
CA TRP A 268 -15.25 -22.19 -18.09
C TRP A 268 -16.28 -22.70 -17.07
N THR A 269 -17.54 -22.27 -17.19
CA THR A 269 -18.62 -22.71 -16.31
C THR A 269 -18.90 -24.21 -16.45
N LYS A 270 -18.79 -24.75 -17.65
CA LYS A 270 -19.11 -26.17 -17.90
C LYS A 270 -17.95 -27.12 -17.55
N THR A 271 -16.70 -26.70 -17.75
CA THR A 271 -15.56 -27.63 -17.70
C THR A 271 -14.56 -27.32 -16.60
N ASP A 272 -14.37 -26.04 -16.27
CA ASP A 272 -13.30 -25.59 -15.38
C ASP A 272 -13.83 -24.98 -14.07
N TYR A 273 -15.16 -24.76 -13.97
CA TYR A 273 -15.76 -24.23 -12.75
C TYR A 273 -15.69 -25.28 -11.64
N ALA A 274 -14.88 -25.00 -10.64
CA ALA A 274 -14.92 -25.71 -9.38
C ALA A 274 -15.85 -24.96 -8.41
N SER A 275 -16.75 -25.67 -7.76
CA SER A 275 -17.51 -25.09 -6.66
C SER A 275 -16.57 -24.48 -5.64
N PRO A 276 -16.86 -23.27 -5.12
CA PRO A 276 -16.08 -22.70 -4.04
C PRO A 276 -15.96 -23.73 -2.90
N VAL A 277 -14.75 -23.95 -2.42
CA VAL A 277 -14.55 -24.78 -1.24
C VAL A 277 -15.22 -24.05 -0.08
N ASP A 278 -16.23 -24.68 0.52
CA ASP A 278 -16.87 -24.15 1.71
C ASP A 278 -15.91 -24.32 2.89
N PHE A 279 -15.30 -23.20 3.31
CA PHE A 279 -14.46 -23.14 4.51
C PHE A 279 -15.28 -22.96 5.79
N GLY A 280 -16.61 -23.23 5.75
CA GLY A 280 -17.50 -23.11 6.90
C GLY A 280 -17.94 -21.68 7.22
N GLY A 281 -17.72 -20.73 6.32
CA GLY A 281 -18.02 -19.33 6.54
C GLY A 281 -18.89 -18.65 5.48
N GLY A 282 -19.47 -19.39 4.54
CA GLY A 282 -20.26 -18.83 3.44
C GLY A 282 -19.53 -17.74 2.64
N VAL A 283 -19.58 -17.74 1.34
CA VAL A 283 -19.04 -16.64 0.54
C VAL A 283 -19.97 -15.43 0.71
N PRO A 284 -19.50 -14.27 1.18
CA PRO A 284 -20.35 -13.08 1.27
C PRO A 284 -20.86 -12.71 -0.14
N GLY A 285 -22.15 -12.86 -0.36
CA GLY A 285 -22.78 -12.50 -1.64
C GLY A 285 -23.57 -13.61 -2.33
N ASP A 286 -23.52 -14.83 -1.88
CA ASP A 286 -24.45 -15.85 -2.39
C ASP A 286 -25.87 -15.57 -1.84
N PRO A 287 -26.85 -15.35 -2.72
CA PRO A 287 -28.21 -15.20 -2.25
C PRO A 287 -28.66 -16.51 -1.60
N PRO A 288 -29.32 -16.45 -0.44
CA PRO A 288 -29.83 -17.65 0.21
C PRO A 288 -30.78 -18.40 -0.73
N GLY A 289 -30.49 -19.68 -1.01
CA GLY A 289 -31.41 -20.57 -1.71
C GLY A 289 -31.09 -20.89 -3.18
N LYS A 290 -29.89 -20.65 -3.70
CA LYS A 290 -29.49 -21.31 -4.95
C LYS A 290 -29.05 -22.74 -4.66
N GLU A 291 -29.99 -23.66 -4.81
CA GLU A 291 -29.65 -25.07 -4.98
C GLU A 291 -28.66 -25.23 -6.12
N GLY A 292 -27.65 -26.01 -5.90
CA GLY A 292 -26.51 -26.40 -6.69
C GLY A 292 -26.37 -25.89 -8.12
N VAL A 293 -25.20 -25.34 -8.41
CA VAL A 293 -24.75 -25.08 -9.79
C VAL A 293 -24.85 -26.41 -10.58
N PRO A 294 -25.44 -26.40 -11.80
CA PRO A 294 -25.53 -27.61 -12.61
C PRO A 294 -24.12 -28.17 -12.87
N GLY A 295 -23.87 -29.39 -12.44
CA GLY A 295 -22.57 -30.06 -12.58
C GLY A 295 -21.97 -30.60 -11.28
N THR A 296 -22.49 -30.23 -10.13
CA THR A 296 -22.11 -30.79 -8.84
C THR A 296 -23.12 -31.85 -8.43
N GLN A 297 -23.03 -33.02 -9.04
CA GLN A 297 -23.58 -34.22 -8.43
C GLN A 297 -22.46 -35.06 -7.85
N PRO A 298 -22.67 -35.73 -6.69
CA PRO A 298 -21.67 -36.46 -5.95
C PRO A 298 -21.01 -37.61 -6.71
#